data_c8a800b827e01bed99fb820178abf499
#
_entry.id   c8a800b827e01bed99fb820178abf499
#
_cell.length_a   1.000
_cell.length_b   1.000
_cell.length_c   1.000
_cell.angle_alpha   90.00
_cell.angle_beta   90.00
_cell.angle_gamma   90.00
#
_symmetry.space_group_name_H-M   'P 1'
#
loop_
_entity.id
_entity.type
_entity.pdbx_description
1 polymer ?
#
loop_
_entity_poly.entity_id
_entity_poly.type
_entity_poly.pdbx_seq_one_letter_code
_entity_poly.pdbx_strand_id
1 'polypeptide(L)'
;MTLRNERVRKELMRDISEILRKEIRGLKGVVSIVDVEVSHDNSFAKVIYSVLGSESDIETTKNVIEKSTSKIRYHVGKVLRLRLTPELKFVYTNGLEESSRVVDLINKISRGEIK
;
A
#
# COMPACT_ATOMS: atom_id res chain seq x y z
N MET A 1 11.74 4.83 12.82
CA MET A 1 10.93 5.79 12.09
C MET A 1 10.60 6.98 12.98
N THR A 2 10.68 8.19 12.44
CA THR A 2 10.38 9.38 13.22
C THR A 2 8.88 9.61 13.28
N LEU A 3 8.44 10.45 14.24
CA LEU A 3 7.03 10.82 14.33
C LEU A 3 6.53 11.43 13.04
N ARG A 4 7.39 12.19 12.38
CA ARG A 4 7.06 12.83 11.12
C ARG A 4 6.73 11.82 10.04
N ASN A 5 7.56 10.78 9.92
CA ASN A 5 7.31 9.74 8.93
C ASN A 5 6.04 8.94 9.26
N GLU A 6 5.79 8.75 10.55
CA GLU A 6 4.60 8.05 10.99
C GLU A 6 3.34 8.81 10.62
N ARG A 7 3.37 10.13 10.75
CA ARG A 7 2.24 10.96 10.35
C ARG A 7 2.02 10.88 8.84
N VAL A 8 3.09 10.99 8.07
CA VAL A 8 3.02 10.90 6.61
C VAL A 8 2.46 9.55 6.21
N ARG A 9 2.93 8.48 6.84
CA ARG A 9 2.45 7.14 6.55
C ARG A 9 0.94 7.03 6.75
N LYS A 10 0.45 7.52 7.87
CA LYS A 10 -0.98 7.45 8.17
C LYS A 10 -1.81 8.28 7.20
N GLU A 11 -1.33 9.47 6.87
CA GLU A 11 -2.03 10.31 5.92
C GLU A 11 -2.06 9.67 4.54
N LEU A 12 -0.95 9.07 4.12
CA LEU A 12 -0.90 8.37 2.84
C LEU A 12 -1.88 7.20 2.81
N MET A 13 -1.93 6.41 3.88
CA MET A 13 -2.85 5.29 3.93
C MET A 13 -4.29 5.75 3.74
N ARG A 14 -4.68 6.77 4.48
CA ARG A 14 -6.03 7.29 4.39
C ARG A 14 -6.32 7.88 3.02
N ASP A 15 -5.43 8.72 2.53
CA ASP A 15 -5.66 9.44 1.29
C ASP A 15 -5.66 8.52 0.08
N ILE A 16 -4.73 7.55 0.05
CA ILE A 16 -4.69 6.59 -1.04
C ILE A 16 -5.94 5.73 -1.04
N SER A 17 -6.39 5.30 0.14
CA SER A 17 -7.61 4.51 0.25
C SER A 17 -8.81 5.27 -0.33
N GLU A 18 -8.92 6.56 -0.01
CA GLU A 18 -9.99 7.38 -0.54
C GLU A 18 -9.88 7.58 -2.05
N ILE A 19 -8.68 7.82 -2.52
CA ILE A 19 -8.43 8.05 -3.94
C ILE A 19 -8.79 6.80 -4.74
N LEU A 20 -8.40 5.63 -4.25
CA LEU A 20 -8.75 4.39 -4.93
C LEU A 20 -10.25 4.22 -5.02
N ARG A 21 -10.96 4.55 -3.95
CA ARG A 21 -12.41 4.40 -3.93
C ARG A 21 -13.12 5.42 -4.82
N LYS A 22 -12.65 6.66 -4.82
CA LYS A 22 -13.35 7.75 -5.49
C LYS A 22 -12.89 8.04 -6.92
N GLU A 23 -11.60 7.90 -7.17
CA GLU A 23 -11.01 8.38 -8.41
C GLU A 23 -10.60 7.28 -9.38
N ILE A 24 -10.47 6.06 -8.91
CA ILE A 24 -9.98 4.98 -9.77
C ILE A 24 -11.13 4.04 -10.11
N ARG A 25 -11.35 3.86 -11.40
CA ARG A 25 -12.39 2.98 -11.90
C ARG A 25 -11.82 1.65 -12.34
N GLY A 26 -12.65 0.63 -12.31
CA GLY A 26 -12.25 -0.69 -12.79
C GLY A 26 -11.74 -1.61 -11.72
N LEU A 27 -11.68 -1.14 -10.47
CA LEU A 27 -11.29 -2.00 -9.37
C LEU A 27 -12.37 -3.02 -9.09
N LYS A 28 -11.97 -4.26 -8.86
CA LYS A 28 -12.88 -5.35 -8.53
C LYS A 28 -12.57 -5.87 -7.14
N GLY A 29 -13.59 -6.44 -6.50
CA GLY A 29 -13.44 -6.90 -5.14
C GLY A 29 -13.30 -5.75 -4.17
N VAL A 30 -12.79 -6.04 -2.99
CA VAL A 30 -12.55 -5.03 -1.95
C VAL A 30 -11.06 -4.82 -1.78
N VAL A 31 -10.60 -3.61 -2.07
CA VAL A 31 -9.19 -3.27 -1.97
C VAL A 31 -8.94 -2.65 -0.61
N SER A 32 -7.94 -3.16 0.08
CA SER A 32 -7.53 -2.64 1.39
C SER A 32 -6.05 -2.28 1.35
N ILE A 33 -5.73 -1.10 1.86
CA ILE A 33 -4.33 -0.73 2.03
C ILE A 33 -3.87 -1.34 3.35
N VAL A 34 -2.92 -2.26 3.25
CA VAL A 34 -2.44 -3.00 4.42
C VAL A 34 -1.40 -2.17 5.19
N ASP A 35 -0.49 -1.55 4.46
CA ASP A 35 0.55 -0.76 5.08
C ASP A 35 1.19 0.16 4.05
N VAL A 36 1.91 1.15 4.54
CA VAL A 36 2.70 2.05 3.69
C VAL A 36 4.06 2.21 4.35
N GLU A 37 5.11 1.99 3.57
CA GLU A 37 6.47 2.18 4.04
C GLU A 37 7.04 3.40 3.35
N VAL A 38 7.38 4.42 4.12
CA VAL A 38 7.85 5.69 3.59
C VAL A 38 9.35 5.79 3.82
N SER A 39 10.09 6.21 2.79
CA SER A 39 11.53 6.38 2.91
C SER A 39 11.84 7.51 3.90
N HIS A 40 13.07 7.48 4.42
CA HIS A 40 13.49 8.42 5.44
C HIS A 40 13.28 9.89 5.02
N ASP A 41 13.54 10.18 3.75
CA ASP A 41 13.43 11.54 3.23
C ASP A 41 12.07 11.83 2.58
N ASN A 42 11.10 10.91 2.72
CA ASN A 42 9.75 11.04 2.15
C ASN A 42 9.72 11.10 0.62
N SER A 43 10.77 10.65 -0.04
CA SER A 43 10.81 10.70 -1.51
C SER A 43 10.18 9.48 -2.16
N PHE A 44 9.96 8.43 -1.40
CA PHE A 44 9.47 7.15 -1.93
C PHE A 44 8.53 6.50 -0.91
N ALA A 45 7.45 5.94 -1.41
CA ALA A 45 6.50 5.23 -0.57
C ALA A 45 6.10 3.91 -1.23
N LYS A 46 6.23 2.85 -0.48
CA LYS A 46 5.79 1.52 -0.90
C LYS A 46 4.42 1.28 -0.29
N VAL A 47 3.44 1.07 -1.13
CA VAL A 47 2.05 0.90 -0.69
C VAL A 47 1.68 -0.57 -0.83
N ILE A 48 1.45 -1.21 0.28
CA ILE A 48 1.11 -2.63 0.31
C ILE A 48 -0.41 -2.76 0.42
N TYR A 49 -0.99 -3.50 -0.51
CA TYR A 49 -2.44 -3.62 -0.56
C TYR A 49 -2.86 -5.07 -0.76
N SER A 50 -4.10 -5.36 -0.41
CA SER A 50 -4.70 -6.67 -0.64
C SER A 50 -6.05 -6.48 -1.31
N VAL A 51 -6.56 -7.55 -1.92
CA VAL A 51 -7.84 -7.54 -2.60
C VAL A 51 -8.64 -8.75 -2.12
N LEU A 52 -9.84 -8.48 -1.63
CA LEU A 52 -10.75 -9.55 -1.27
C LEU A 52 -11.69 -9.78 -2.45
N GLY A 53 -11.58 -10.95 -3.06
CA GLY A 53 -12.37 -11.28 -4.23
C GLY A 53 -11.84 -12.54 -4.91
N SER A 54 -12.36 -12.81 -6.09
CA SER A 54 -11.93 -13.97 -6.87
C SER A 54 -10.53 -13.74 -7.45
N GLU A 55 -9.92 -14.79 -7.96
CA GLU A 55 -8.62 -14.65 -8.63
C GLU A 55 -8.71 -13.66 -9.78
N SER A 56 -9.82 -13.69 -10.51
CA SER A 56 -10.04 -12.77 -11.61
C SER A 56 -10.13 -11.34 -11.11
N ASP A 57 -10.83 -11.13 -10.00
CA ASP A 57 -10.94 -9.80 -9.39
C ASP A 57 -9.55 -9.27 -8.98
N ILE A 58 -8.76 -10.15 -8.38
CA ILE A 58 -7.43 -9.78 -7.94
C ILE A 58 -6.55 -9.37 -9.12
N GLU A 59 -6.56 -10.17 -10.17
CA GLU A 59 -5.73 -9.90 -11.34
C GLU A 59 -6.14 -8.59 -12.02
N THR A 60 -7.44 -8.40 -12.19
CA THR A 60 -7.96 -7.18 -12.80
C THR A 60 -7.56 -5.96 -11.98
N THR A 61 -7.72 -6.04 -10.67
CA THR A 61 -7.43 -4.92 -9.79
C THR A 61 -5.93 -4.62 -9.76
N LYS A 62 -5.09 -5.64 -9.73
CA LYS A 62 -3.65 -5.42 -9.79
C LYS A 62 -3.26 -4.66 -11.06
N ASN A 63 -3.83 -5.04 -12.19
CA ASN A 63 -3.53 -4.38 -13.44
C ASN A 63 -4.01 -2.93 -13.45
N VAL A 64 -5.19 -2.69 -12.93
CA VAL A 64 -5.76 -1.34 -12.87
C VAL A 64 -4.90 -0.44 -11.98
N ILE A 65 -4.51 -0.94 -10.82
CA ILE A 65 -3.69 -0.15 -9.89
C ILE A 65 -2.35 0.17 -10.51
N GLU A 66 -1.72 -0.81 -11.14
CA GLU A 66 -0.43 -0.59 -11.78
C GLU A 66 -0.51 0.48 -12.87
N LYS A 67 -1.54 0.41 -13.70
CA LYS A 67 -1.72 1.39 -14.76
C LYS A 67 -2.15 2.76 -14.24
N SER A 68 -2.71 2.80 -13.06
CA SER A 68 -3.24 4.04 -12.48
C SER A 68 -2.29 4.70 -11.50
N THR A 69 -1.09 4.17 -11.33
CA THR A 69 -0.16 4.70 -10.33
C THR A 69 0.11 6.20 -10.50
N SER A 70 0.34 6.63 -11.73
CA SER A 70 0.58 8.05 -12.00
C SER A 70 -0.62 8.91 -11.63
N LYS A 71 -1.82 8.45 -11.95
CA LYS A 71 -3.04 9.16 -11.63
C LYS A 71 -3.24 9.23 -10.12
N ILE A 72 -2.97 8.12 -9.43
CA ILE A 72 -3.07 8.09 -7.98
C ILE A 72 -2.09 9.07 -7.36
N ARG A 73 -0.86 9.08 -7.86
CA ARG A 73 0.15 10.01 -7.36
C ARG A 73 -0.26 11.45 -7.58
N TYR A 74 -0.86 11.74 -8.71
CA TYR A 74 -1.36 13.08 -9.00
C TYR A 74 -2.39 13.52 -7.96
N HIS A 75 -3.35 12.65 -7.64
CA HIS A 75 -4.36 12.98 -6.65
C HIS A 75 -3.78 13.11 -5.24
N VAL A 76 -2.82 12.25 -4.92
CA VAL A 76 -2.12 12.33 -3.64
C VAL A 76 -1.45 13.69 -3.50
N GLY A 77 -0.83 14.17 -4.57
CA GLY A 77 -0.16 15.46 -4.56
C GLY A 77 -1.09 16.62 -4.30
N LYS A 78 -2.36 16.48 -4.69
CA LYS A 78 -3.35 17.52 -4.43
C LYS A 78 -3.81 17.55 -2.99
N VAL A 79 -3.84 16.39 -2.35
CA VAL A 79 -4.39 16.25 -1.00
C VAL A 79 -3.31 16.45 0.06
N LEU A 80 -2.15 15.85 -0.15
CA LEU A 80 -1.05 15.98 0.79
C LEU A 80 -0.38 17.31 0.62
N ARG A 81 -0.13 17.97 1.74
CA ARG A 81 0.57 19.25 1.74
C ARG A 81 2.06 19.02 1.96
N LEU A 82 2.62 18.19 1.12
CA LEU A 82 4.04 17.91 1.15
C LEU A 82 4.72 18.70 0.05
N ARG A 83 5.96 19.08 0.29
CA ARG A 83 6.74 19.82 -0.68
C ARG A 83 6.88 19.03 -1.97
N LEU A 84 7.14 17.74 -1.82
CA LEU A 84 7.26 16.83 -2.96
C LEU A 84 6.36 15.63 -2.70
N THR A 85 5.63 15.23 -3.73
CA THR A 85 4.84 14.02 -3.64
C THR A 85 5.77 12.82 -3.77
N PRO A 86 5.73 11.88 -2.84
CA PRO A 86 6.58 10.69 -2.95
C PRO A 86 6.27 9.90 -4.21
N GLU A 87 7.26 9.20 -4.72
CA GLU A 87 7.02 8.20 -5.75
C GLU A 87 6.32 7.03 -5.09
N LEU A 88 5.29 6.50 -5.74
CA LEU A 88 4.51 5.41 -5.18
C LEU A 88 4.82 4.11 -5.89
N LYS A 89 4.98 3.06 -5.13
CA LYS A 89 5.08 1.71 -5.67
C LYS A 89 4.05 0.85 -4.97
N PHE A 90 3.14 0.29 -5.74
CA PHE A 90 2.09 -0.56 -5.18
C PHE A 90 2.53 -2.02 -5.21
N VAL A 91 2.38 -2.69 -4.08
CA VAL A 91 2.76 -4.09 -3.95
C VAL A 91 1.56 -4.87 -3.42
N TYR A 92 1.16 -5.86 -4.16
CA TYR A 92 0.05 -6.71 -3.76
C TYR A 92 0.50 -7.74 -2.71
N THR A 93 -0.35 -7.98 -1.74
CA THR A 93 -0.18 -9.09 -0.81
C THR A 93 -1.53 -9.80 -0.69
N ASN A 94 -1.50 -11.09 -0.45
CA ASN A 94 -2.74 -11.84 -0.31
C ASN A 94 -3.35 -11.77 1.09
N GLY A 95 -2.84 -10.89 1.93
CA GLY A 95 -3.34 -10.74 3.28
C GLY A 95 -2.84 -11.83 4.21
N LEU A 96 -2.86 -13.05 3.74
CA LEU A 96 -2.29 -14.18 4.50
C LEU A 96 -0.78 -14.06 4.55
N GLU A 97 -0.20 -13.60 3.47
CA GLU A 97 1.24 -13.36 3.42
C GLU A 97 1.66 -12.34 4.47
N GLU A 98 0.88 -11.29 4.61
CA GLU A 98 1.21 -10.26 5.59
C GLU A 98 1.10 -10.80 7.00
N SER A 99 0.04 -11.56 7.27
CA SER A 99 -0.12 -12.24 8.55
C SER A 99 0.99 -13.25 8.78
N SER A 100 1.35 -13.98 7.71
CA SER A 100 2.41 -14.98 7.79
C SER A 100 3.75 -14.36 8.10
N ARG A 101 4.01 -13.17 7.57
CA ARG A 101 5.28 -12.48 7.84
C ARG A 101 5.42 -12.19 9.32
N VAL A 102 4.36 -11.72 9.96
CA VAL A 102 4.39 -11.46 11.40
C VAL A 102 4.60 -12.76 12.16
N VAL A 103 3.86 -13.80 11.79
CA VAL A 103 4.00 -15.11 12.42
C VAL A 103 5.39 -15.67 12.19
N ASP A 104 5.89 -15.54 10.95
CA ASP A 104 7.21 -16.04 10.61
C ASP A 104 8.32 -15.35 11.39
N LEU A 105 8.19 -14.05 11.60
CA LEU A 105 9.17 -13.33 12.39
C LEU A 105 9.21 -13.86 13.82
N ILE A 106 8.05 -14.09 14.40
CA ILE A 106 7.96 -14.66 15.74
C ILE A 106 8.54 -16.06 15.75
N ASN A 107 8.20 -16.85 14.75
CA ASN A 107 8.69 -18.22 14.65
C ASN A 107 10.19 -18.28 14.43
N LYS A 108 10.71 -17.37 13.61
CA LYS A 108 12.15 -17.29 13.39
C LYS A 108 12.89 -17.03 14.68
N ILE A 109 12.34 -16.14 15.48
CA ILE A 109 12.92 -15.81 16.77
C ILE A 109 12.84 -17.02 17.70
N SER A 110 11.69 -17.66 17.73
CA SER A 110 11.45 -18.78 18.63
C SER A 110 12.21 -20.03 18.23
N ARG A 111 12.30 -20.31 16.95
CA ARG A 111 12.90 -21.57 16.47
C ARG A 111 14.26 -21.37 15.83
N GLY A 112 14.65 -20.14 15.62
CA GLY A 112 15.87 -19.86 14.87
C GLY A 112 15.79 -20.31 13.43
N GLU A 113 14.58 -20.43 12.93
CA GLU A 113 14.34 -20.95 11.59
C GLU A 113 13.82 -19.86 10.68
N ILE A 114 14.28 -19.87 9.45
CA ILE A 114 13.86 -18.91 8.45
C ILE A 114 13.12 -19.61 7.34
N LYS A 115 11.88 -19.27 7.18
CA LYS A 115 11.07 -19.82 6.11
C LYS A 115 10.27 -18.74 5.46
#